data_7e4592fb6f3adc6b882135b4134feee9
#
_entry.id   7e4592fb6f3adc6b882135b4134feee9
#
_cell.length_a   1.000
_cell.length_b   1.000
_cell.length_c   1.000
_cell.angle_alpha   90.00
_cell.angle_beta   90.00
_cell.angle_gamma   90.00
#
_symmetry.space_group_name_H-M   'P 1'
#
loop_
_entity.id
_entity.type
_entity.pdbx_description
1 polymer ?
#
loop_
_entity_poly.entity_id
_entity_poly.type
_entity_poly.pdbx_seq_one_letter_code
_entity_poly.pdbx_strand_id
1 'polypeptide(L)'
;YYVRRFNNTISKFYFVQDFEPYFYAHGSEYEFAENTYKMGFRGITAGDWLKDVMRNDYGMTADSFLFSYDDKIYKPKEKTDDKPRVFFYARPVTPRRDFELGMLAINELWKKMPDLEVIFAGWDVSNYEIPFPHQNLGTVTPQVLADSYVKCDMCLIISNTNLSLLPLEVMACNSVAVCSKGENSTWLVNEENSILVDYDPNQIADTMEDYFKHPEKLASIRKKGL
;
A
#
# COMPACT_ATOMS: atom_id res chain seq x y z
N TYR A 1 15.35 18.34 14.01
CA TYR A 1 15.91 19.66 14.34
C TYR A 1 16.87 19.61 15.53
N TYR A 2 16.52 19.01 16.67
CA TYR A 2 17.38 18.99 17.86
C TYR A 2 18.68 18.20 17.64
N VAL A 3 18.61 17.03 17.01
CA VAL A 3 19.77 16.15 16.76
C VAL A 3 20.87 16.85 15.95
N ARG A 4 20.50 17.76 15.04
CA ARG A 4 21.47 18.55 14.27
C ARG A 4 22.43 19.36 15.16
N ARG A 5 21.97 19.80 16.32
CA ARG A 5 22.72 20.68 17.23
C ARG A 5 23.74 19.95 18.10
N PHE A 6 23.68 18.61 18.17
CA PHE A 6 24.67 17.85 18.94
C PHE A 6 26.01 17.81 18.18
N ASN A 7 27.09 18.25 18.83
CA ASN A 7 28.42 18.32 18.25
C ASN A 7 29.39 17.27 18.79
N ASN A 8 28.92 16.40 19.68
CA ASN A 8 29.70 15.33 20.31
C ASN A 8 29.49 13.96 19.68
N THR A 9 29.01 13.91 18.44
CA THR A 9 28.77 12.70 17.68
C THR A 9 29.63 12.66 16.43
N ILE A 10 30.14 11.49 16.05
CA ILE A 10 30.97 11.29 14.86
C ILE A 10 30.09 11.30 13.59
N SER A 11 28.90 10.69 13.66
CA SER A 11 27.98 10.62 12.54
C SER A 11 26.54 10.78 13.01
N LYS A 12 25.70 11.33 12.13
CA LYS A 12 24.26 11.49 12.36
C LYS A 12 23.52 10.85 11.20
N PHE A 13 22.56 10.00 11.53
CA PHE A 13 21.73 9.29 10.56
C PHE A 13 20.28 9.73 10.68
N TYR A 14 19.60 9.75 9.54
CA TYR A 14 18.17 9.93 9.45
C TYR A 14 17.54 8.65 8.87
N PHE A 15 16.67 8.02 9.65
CA PHE A 15 15.90 6.87 9.19
C PHE A 15 14.67 7.38 8.45
N VAL A 16 14.71 7.35 7.11
CA VAL A 16 13.65 7.85 6.22
C VAL A 16 12.78 6.67 5.83
N GLN A 17 11.63 6.54 6.48
CA GLN A 17 10.73 5.41 6.23
C GLN A 17 9.62 5.72 5.21
N ASP A 18 9.39 6.98 4.89
CA ASP A 18 8.46 7.45 3.87
C ASP A 18 8.88 8.86 3.43
N PHE A 19 8.21 9.43 2.43
CA PHE A 19 8.37 10.85 2.10
C PHE A 19 7.43 11.67 3.00
N GLU A 20 7.91 11.96 4.21
CA GLU A 20 7.11 12.57 5.27
C GLU A 20 6.46 13.92 4.92
N PRO A 21 7.01 14.78 4.01
CA PRO A 21 6.31 15.98 3.59
C PRO A 21 4.89 15.71 3.07
N TYR A 22 4.65 14.59 2.39
CA TYR A 22 3.33 14.20 1.88
C TYR A 22 2.32 13.75 2.96
N PHE A 23 2.72 13.76 4.23
CA PHE A 23 1.79 13.55 5.33
C PHE A 23 0.96 14.78 5.66
N TYR A 24 1.37 15.93 5.14
CA TYR A 24 0.80 17.25 5.41
C TYR A 24 0.31 17.92 4.13
N ALA A 25 -0.71 18.75 4.24
CA ALA A 25 -1.03 19.69 3.17
C ALA A 25 0.15 20.66 2.95
N HIS A 26 0.33 21.11 1.71
CA HIS A 26 1.42 22.04 1.40
C HIS A 26 1.29 23.33 2.23
N GLY A 27 2.19 23.51 3.18
CA GLY A 27 2.20 24.59 4.16
C GLY A 27 3.34 24.41 5.16
N SER A 28 3.26 25.07 6.31
CA SER A 28 4.38 25.11 7.28
C SER A 28 4.85 23.72 7.74
N GLU A 29 3.93 22.78 7.97
CA GLU A 29 4.28 21.43 8.41
C GLU A 29 5.00 20.64 7.31
N TYR A 30 4.52 20.76 6.06
CA TYR A 30 5.19 20.22 4.87
C TYR A 30 6.63 20.74 4.79
N GLU A 31 6.81 22.06 4.86
CA GLU A 31 8.12 22.73 4.81
C GLU A 31 9.03 22.30 5.98
N PHE A 32 8.48 22.13 7.18
CA PHE A 32 9.26 21.65 8.32
C PHE A 32 9.72 20.20 8.12
N ALA A 33 8.88 19.34 7.60
CA ALA A 33 9.24 17.96 7.29
C ALA A 33 10.31 17.92 6.20
N GLU A 34 10.13 18.62 5.08
CA GLU A 34 11.06 18.68 3.95
C GLU A 34 12.44 19.23 4.37
N ASN A 35 12.46 20.30 5.18
CA ASN A 35 13.70 20.88 5.66
C ASN A 35 14.55 19.92 6.50
N THR A 36 13.97 18.84 7.06
CA THR A 36 14.77 17.85 7.78
C THR A 36 15.75 17.12 6.86
N TYR A 37 15.41 16.94 5.59
CA TYR A 37 16.28 16.31 4.59
C TYR A 37 17.50 17.17 4.21
N LYS A 38 17.41 18.49 4.41
CA LYS A 38 18.45 19.48 4.11
C LYS A 38 19.43 19.70 5.29
N MET A 39 19.33 18.89 6.37
CA MET A 39 20.10 19.10 7.61
C MET A 39 21.49 18.46 7.63
N GLY A 40 21.92 17.79 6.56
CA GLY A 40 23.26 17.19 6.45
C GLY A 40 23.43 15.87 7.19
N PHE A 41 22.35 15.11 7.36
CA PHE A 41 22.38 13.74 7.87
C PHE A 41 22.70 12.74 6.74
N ARG A 42 23.17 11.54 7.12
CA ARG A 42 23.17 10.39 6.21
C ARG A 42 21.82 9.69 6.31
N GLY A 43 21.21 9.39 5.16
CA GLY A 43 19.92 8.69 5.08
C GLY A 43 20.10 7.18 5.16
N ILE A 44 19.18 6.54 5.89
CA ILE A 44 18.89 5.11 5.79
C ILE A 44 17.42 5.03 5.37
N THR A 45 17.15 4.63 4.12
CA THR A 45 15.82 4.77 3.53
C THR A 45 15.10 3.43 3.39
N ALA A 46 13.79 3.46 3.58
CA ALA A 46 12.90 2.33 3.30
C ALA A 46 12.65 2.24 1.79
N GLY A 47 13.47 1.46 1.12
CA GLY A 47 13.41 1.22 -0.31
C GLY A 47 14.20 2.19 -1.18
N ASP A 48 14.38 1.79 -2.43
CA ASP A 48 15.23 2.48 -3.39
C ASP A 48 14.65 3.81 -3.86
N TRP A 49 13.33 3.91 -4.02
CA TRP A 49 12.67 5.17 -4.38
C TRP A 49 13.07 6.32 -3.44
N LEU A 50 12.95 6.11 -2.12
CA LEU A 50 13.33 7.13 -1.14
C LEU A 50 14.82 7.44 -1.17
N LYS A 51 15.69 6.43 -1.39
CA LYS A 51 17.12 6.65 -1.57
C LYS A 51 17.39 7.58 -2.75
N ASP A 52 16.72 7.35 -3.87
CA ASP A 52 16.92 8.13 -5.08
C ASP A 52 16.39 9.56 -4.92
N VAL A 53 15.21 9.74 -4.31
CA VAL A 53 14.69 11.07 -3.92
C VAL A 53 15.66 11.81 -3.00
N MET A 54 16.15 11.14 -1.94
CA MET A 54 17.09 11.77 -1.00
C MET A 54 18.41 12.18 -1.67
N ARG A 55 18.91 11.37 -2.60
CA ARG A 55 20.15 11.67 -3.32
C ARG A 55 19.98 12.76 -4.37
N ASN A 56 18.95 12.64 -5.20
CA ASN A 56 18.78 13.48 -6.38
C ASN A 56 18.22 14.85 -6.02
N ASP A 57 17.23 14.91 -5.14
CA ASP A 57 16.49 16.14 -4.84
C ASP A 57 17.08 16.91 -3.64
N TYR A 58 17.67 16.18 -2.69
CA TYR A 58 18.18 16.77 -1.45
C TYR A 58 19.72 16.68 -1.29
N GLY A 59 20.43 16.04 -2.22
CA GLY A 59 21.88 15.85 -2.12
C GLY A 59 22.33 15.05 -0.89
N MET A 60 21.43 14.26 -0.30
CA MET A 60 21.72 13.48 0.89
C MET A 60 22.51 12.22 0.51
N THR A 61 23.60 11.91 1.22
CA THR A 61 24.19 10.59 1.12
C THR A 61 23.25 9.59 1.79
N ALA A 62 22.66 8.69 1.01
CA ALA A 62 21.66 7.74 1.50
C ALA A 62 21.92 6.32 0.99
N ASP A 63 21.62 5.34 1.84
CA ASP A 63 21.59 3.93 1.52
C ASP A 63 20.20 3.38 1.85
N SER A 64 19.74 2.36 1.11
CA SER A 64 18.40 1.77 1.30
C SER A 64 18.47 0.38 1.91
N PHE A 65 17.38 -0.03 2.53
CA PHE A 65 17.08 -1.42 2.84
C PHE A 65 15.75 -1.81 2.18
N LEU A 66 15.60 -3.09 1.88
CA LEU A 66 14.38 -3.63 1.30
C LEU A 66 13.38 -4.03 2.40
N PHE A 67 12.10 -4.04 2.06
CA PHE A 67 11.06 -4.55 2.93
C PHE A 67 11.09 -6.08 2.98
N SER A 68 10.63 -6.61 4.12
CA SER A 68 10.33 -8.02 4.31
C SER A 68 9.05 -8.17 5.12
N TYR A 69 8.44 -9.34 5.09
CA TYR A 69 7.24 -9.68 5.86
C TYR A 69 7.55 -10.80 6.86
N ASP A 70 6.67 -11.01 7.82
CA ASP A 70 6.77 -12.12 8.78
C ASP A 70 6.24 -13.42 8.15
N ASP A 71 7.14 -14.29 7.71
CA ASP A 71 6.83 -15.58 7.08
C ASP A 71 6.19 -16.61 8.03
N LYS A 72 6.15 -16.32 9.32
CA LYS A 72 5.43 -17.17 10.29
C LYS A 72 3.94 -16.86 10.29
N ILE A 73 3.57 -15.62 9.97
CA ILE A 73 2.18 -15.12 9.94
C ILE A 73 1.61 -15.20 8.53
N TYR A 74 2.28 -14.60 7.56
CA TYR A 74 1.83 -14.51 6.17
C TYR A 74 2.36 -15.70 5.38
N LYS A 75 1.47 -16.64 5.06
CA LYS A 75 1.81 -17.89 4.37
C LYS A 75 0.82 -18.18 3.27
N PRO A 76 1.27 -18.80 2.17
CA PRO A 76 0.39 -19.18 1.09
C PRO A 76 -0.61 -20.23 1.59
N LYS A 77 -1.88 -19.96 1.36
CA LYS A 77 -3.00 -20.89 1.56
C LYS A 77 -3.94 -20.78 0.38
N GLU A 78 -4.62 -21.88 0.08
CA GLU A 78 -5.65 -21.86 -0.95
C GLU A 78 -6.94 -21.23 -0.40
N LYS A 79 -7.59 -20.43 -1.24
CA LYS A 79 -8.93 -19.93 -0.98
C LYS A 79 -9.91 -21.11 -0.99
N THR A 80 -10.85 -21.12 -0.06
CA THR A 80 -11.71 -22.30 0.18
C THR A 80 -13.04 -22.28 -0.58
N ASP A 81 -13.37 -21.21 -1.26
CA ASP A 81 -14.58 -21.03 -2.07
C ASP A 81 -14.31 -20.17 -3.30
N ASP A 82 -15.27 -20.11 -4.23
CA ASP A 82 -15.16 -19.39 -5.52
C ASP A 82 -15.83 -18.00 -5.51
N LYS A 83 -16.24 -17.50 -4.33
CA LYS A 83 -16.87 -16.18 -4.25
C LYS A 83 -15.89 -15.06 -4.59
N PRO A 84 -16.24 -14.16 -5.51
CA PRO A 84 -15.37 -13.02 -5.81
C PRO A 84 -15.23 -12.10 -4.60
N ARG A 85 -14.00 -11.88 -4.14
CA ARG A 85 -13.72 -11.02 -2.98
C ARG A 85 -12.57 -10.08 -3.22
N VAL A 86 -12.79 -8.86 -2.74
CA VAL A 86 -11.75 -7.82 -2.69
C VAL A 86 -11.53 -7.42 -1.24
N PHE A 87 -10.26 -7.31 -0.88
CA PHE A 87 -9.84 -6.71 0.38
C PHE A 87 -9.44 -5.25 0.15
N PHE A 88 -9.82 -4.35 1.06
CA PHE A 88 -9.34 -2.97 1.08
C PHE A 88 -8.90 -2.58 2.49
N TYR A 89 -7.63 -2.17 2.61
CA TYR A 89 -7.09 -1.69 3.87
C TYR A 89 -7.53 -0.25 4.13
N ALA A 90 -8.62 -0.08 4.87
CA ALA A 90 -9.26 1.20 5.12
C ALA A 90 -8.41 2.09 6.04
N ARG A 91 -8.11 3.29 5.60
CA ARG A 91 -7.36 4.32 6.36
C ARG A 91 -7.91 5.72 6.13
N PRO A 92 -9.18 5.99 6.48
CA PRO A 92 -9.84 7.28 6.21
C PRO A 92 -9.13 8.47 6.88
N VAL A 93 -8.45 8.23 8.01
CA VAL A 93 -7.69 9.27 8.73
C VAL A 93 -6.28 9.50 8.17
N THR A 94 -5.93 8.85 7.08
CA THR A 94 -4.60 8.95 6.46
C THR A 94 -4.76 9.34 5.00
N PRO A 95 -4.82 10.64 4.65
CA PRO A 95 -5.18 11.12 3.30
C PRO A 95 -4.39 10.48 2.17
N ARG A 96 -3.06 10.26 2.37
CA ARG A 96 -2.19 9.64 1.38
C ARG A 96 -2.50 8.17 1.05
N ARG A 97 -3.47 7.55 1.74
CA ARG A 97 -3.94 6.18 1.49
C ARG A 97 -5.22 6.14 0.64
N ASP A 98 -5.67 7.30 0.19
CA ASP A 98 -6.74 7.48 -0.82
C ASP A 98 -8.00 6.64 -0.52
N PHE A 99 -8.48 6.71 0.73
CA PHE A 99 -9.64 5.94 1.16
C PHE A 99 -10.86 6.22 0.29
N GLU A 100 -11.16 7.50 0.02
CA GLU A 100 -12.30 7.92 -0.79
C GLU A 100 -12.18 7.42 -2.23
N LEU A 101 -10.98 7.48 -2.82
CA LEU A 101 -10.71 6.96 -4.16
C LEU A 101 -10.96 5.45 -4.22
N GLY A 102 -10.45 4.70 -3.23
CA GLY A 102 -10.65 3.27 -3.13
C GLY A 102 -12.12 2.90 -2.96
N MET A 103 -12.88 3.66 -2.15
CA MET A 103 -14.32 3.47 -1.97
C MET A 103 -15.10 3.69 -3.27
N LEU A 104 -14.76 4.74 -4.04
CA LEU A 104 -15.37 4.99 -5.34
C LEU A 104 -15.06 3.85 -6.33
N ALA A 105 -13.81 3.42 -6.40
CA ALA A 105 -13.40 2.32 -7.27
C ALA A 105 -14.14 1.00 -6.95
N ILE A 106 -14.23 0.65 -5.68
CA ILE A 106 -14.94 -0.56 -5.24
C ILE A 106 -16.45 -0.45 -5.53
N ASN A 107 -17.04 0.74 -5.36
CA ASN A 107 -18.45 0.95 -5.68
C ASN A 107 -18.72 0.78 -7.20
N GLU A 108 -17.85 1.32 -8.07
CA GLU A 108 -17.97 1.10 -9.52
C GLU A 108 -17.75 -0.37 -9.90
N LEU A 109 -16.83 -1.06 -9.26
CA LEU A 109 -16.62 -2.50 -9.45
C LEU A 109 -17.85 -3.30 -9.01
N TRP A 110 -18.42 -2.99 -7.84
CA TRP A 110 -19.62 -3.67 -7.33
C TRP A 110 -20.83 -3.49 -8.24
N LYS A 111 -21.04 -2.30 -8.84
CA LYS A 111 -22.11 -2.09 -9.83
C LYS A 111 -22.00 -3.03 -11.04
N LYS A 112 -20.79 -3.42 -11.42
CA LYS A 112 -20.51 -4.35 -12.52
C LYS A 112 -20.56 -5.81 -12.07
N MET A 113 -20.27 -6.07 -10.81
CA MET A 113 -20.20 -7.40 -10.19
C MET A 113 -21.02 -7.43 -8.89
N PRO A 114 -22.37 -7.51 -8.95
CA PRO A 114 -23.23 -7.43 -7.76
C PRO A 114 -23.00 -8.54 -6.71
N ASP A 115 -22.38 -9.66 -7.12
CA ASP A 115 -22.02 -10.79 -6.23
C ASP A 115 -20.67 -10.57 -5.51
N LEU A 116 -19.98 -9.46 -5.76
CA LEU A 116 -18.71 -9.12 -5.13
C LEU A 116 -18.89 -8.94 -3.62
N GLU A 117 -18.08 -9.64 -2.84
CA GLU A 117 -17.94 -9.42 -1.41
C GLU A 117 -16.70 -8.54 -1.13
N VAL A 118 -16.83 -7.59 -0.20
CA VAL A 118 -15.73 -6.68 0.16
C VAL A 118 -15.38 -6.85 1.63
N ILE A 119 -14.08 -6.94 1.93
CA ILE A 119 -13.57 -7.01 3.30
C ILE A 119 -12.76 -5.74 3.59
N PHE A 120 -13.16 -5.00 4.63
CA PHE A 120 -12.41 -3.87 5.15
C PHE A 120 -11.67 -4.25 6.44
N ALA A 121 -10.44 -3.79 6.59
CA ALA A 121 -9.71 -3.80 7.85
C ALA A 121 -8.79 -2.57 7.97
N GLY A 122 -8.27 -2.33 9.17
CA GLY A 122 -7.36 -1.23 9.48
C GLY A 122 -8.02 -0.06 10.19
N TRP A 123 -9.30 0.20 9.91
CA TRP A 123 -10.14 1.20 10.57
C TRP A 123 -11.58 0.71 10.64
N ASP A 124 -12.32 1.14 11.65
CA ASP A 124 -13.75 0.90 11.73
C ASP A 124 -14.48 1.87 10.79
N VAL A 125 -15.12 1.32 9.77
CA VAL A 125 -15.86 2.07 8.74
C VAL A 125 -17.37 2.12 9.00
N SER A 126 -17.84 1.71 10.17
CA SER A 126 -19.28 1.70 10.51
C SER A 126 -19.98 3.06 10.43
N ASN A 127 -19.22 4.15 10.52
CA ASN A 127 -19.73 5.51 10.41
C ASN A 127 -19.84 6.01 8.95
N TYR A 128 -19.50 5.19 7.97
CA TYR A 128 -19.59 5.53 6.55
C TYR A 128 -20.80 4.85 5.92
N GLU A 129 -21.53 5.57 5.08
CA GLU A 129 -22.60 4.99 4.26
C GLU A 129 -22.00 4.24 3.08
N ILE A 130 -21.86 2.91 3.21
CA ILE A 130 -21.29 2.06 2.19
C ILE A 130 -22.42 1.33 1.45
N PRO A 131 -22.60 1.59 0.13
CA PRO A 131 -23.79 1.13 -0.60
C PRO A 131 -23.76 -0.35 -1.02
N PHE A 132 -22.67 -1.07 -0.77
CA PHE A 132 -22.49 -2.47 -1.19
C PHE A 132 -22.28 -3.40 0.01
N PRO A 133 -22.55 -4.72 -0.16
CA PRO A 133 -22.31 -5.71 0.88
C PRO A 133 -20.83 -5.77 1.28
N HIS A 134 -20.56 -5.68 2.57
CA HIS A 134 -19.19 -5.69 3.07
C HIS A 134 -19.07 -6.28 4.46
N GLN A 135 -17.87 -6.76 4.78
CA GLN A 135 -17.45 -7.12 6.12
C GLN A 135 -16.50 -6.05 6.66
N ASN A 136 -16.86 -5.39 7.75
CA ASN A 136 -16.02 -4.42 8.45
C ASN A 136 -15.34 -5.09 9.65
N LEU A 137 -14.03 -5.32 9.56
CA LEU A 137 -13.24 -5.95 10.61
C LEU A 137 -12.66 -4.94 11.60
N GLY A 138 -12.66 -3.65 11.26
CA GLY A 138 -12.02 -2.62 12.08
C GLY A 138 -10.50 -2.84 12.21
N THR A 139 -9.96 -2.54 13.40
CA THR A 139 -8.56 -2.80 13.73
C THR A 139 -8.37 -4.25 14.16
N VAL A 140 -7.50 -4.98 13.48
CA VAL A 140 -7.30 -6.42 13.67
C VAL A 140 -5.82 -6.76 13.88
N THR A 141 -5.57 -7.97 14.38
CA THR A 141 -4.23 -8.52 14.51
C THR A 141 -3.65 -8.93 13.16
N PRO A 142 -2.31 -9.04 13.01
CA PRO A 142 -1.68 -9.53 11.79
C PRO A 142 -2.18 -10.91 11.34
N GLN A 143 -2.53 -11.80 12.28
CA GLN A 143 -3.06 -13.11 11.94
C GLN A 143 -4.44 -13.00 11.26
N VAL A 144 -5.32 -12.14 11.76
CA VAL A 144 -6.64 -11.90 11.15
C VAL A 144 -6.50 -11.23 9.77
N LEU A 145 -5.50 -10.35 9.60
CA LEU A 145 -5.17 -9.79 8.28
C LEU A 145 -4.75 -10.90 7.30
N ALA A 146 -3.81 -11.76 7.69
CA ALA A 146 -3.37 -12.87 6.86
C ALA A 146 -4.54 -13.79 6.44
N ASP A 147 -5.40 -14.16 7.37
CA ASP A 147 -6.58 -14.98 7.08
C ASP A 147 -7.62 -14.24 6.19
N SER A 148 -7.63 -12.90 6.23
CA SER A 148 -8.48 -12.09 5.35
C SER A 148 -7.92 -12.01 3.93
N TYR A 149 -6.60 -11.85 3.78
CA TYR A 149 -5.94 -11.86 2.47
C TYR A 149 -6.15 -13.21 1.74
N VAL A 150 -6.00 -14.32 2.44
CA VAL A 150 -6.25 -15.68 1.90
C VAL A 150 -7.66 -15.84 1.33
N LYS A 151 -8.67 -15.17 1.90
CA LYS A 151 -10.06 -15.24 1.44
C LYS A 151 -10.33 -14.41 0.20
N CYS A 152 -9.45 -13.47 -0.14
CA CYS A 152 -9.65 -12.50 -1.22
C CYS A 152 -8.87 -12.87 -2.47
N ASP A 153 -9.45 -12.57 -3.62
CA ASP A 153 -8.81 -12.74 -4.92
C ASP A 153 -7.81 -11.63 -5.18
N MET A 154 -8.21 -10.41 -4.83
CA MET A 154 -7.43 -9.19 -4.98
C MET A 154 -7.49 -8.33 -3.72
N CYS A 155 -6.40 -7.62 -3.44
CA CYS A 155 -6.31 -6.65 -2.36
C CYS A 155 -5.93 -5.29 -2.94
N LEU A 156 -6.81 -4.29 -2.82
CA LEU A 156 -6.59 -2.95 -3.33
C LEU A 156 -5.71 -2.16 -2.35
N ILE A 157 -4.59 -1.66 -2.83
CA ILE A 157 -3.56 -0.95 -2.04
C ILE A 157 -3.21 0.34 -2.78
N ILE A 158 -3.76 1.46 -2.34
CA ILE A 158 -3.51 2.77 -2.94
C ILE A 158 -2.65 3.59 -1.98
N SER A 159 -1.66 4.28 -2.52
CA SER A 159 -0.83 5.20 -1.74
C SER A 159 -0.14 6.24 -2.61
N ASN A 160 -0.21 7.50 -2.20
CA ASN A 160 0.56 8.60 -2.79
C ASN A 160 2.03 8.63 -2.30
N THR A 161 2.38 7.78 -1.34
CA THR A 161 3.74 7.57 -0.84
C THR A 161 4.12 6.10 -0.98
N ASN A 162 4.98 5.53 -0.15
CA ASN A 162 5.30 4.11 -0.28
C ASN A 162 4.10 3.19 0.07
N LEU A 163 4.08 1.99 -0.50
CA LEU A 163 3.01 1.01 -0.29
C LEU A 163 3.09 0.29 1.07
N SER A 164 4.15 0.53 1.87
CA SER A 164 4.44 -0.23 3.10
C SER A 164 4.67 -1.73 2.81
N LEU A 165 4.45 -2.59 3.80
CA LEU A 165 4.62 -4.04 3.70
C LEU A 165 3.42 -4.74 3.04
N LEU A 166 2.29 -4.03 2.87
CA LEU A 166 1.02 -4.62 2.43
C LEU A 166 1.11 -5.47 1.16
N PRO A 167 1.78 -5.04 0.06
CA PRO A 167 1.88 -5.88 -1.14
C PRO A 167 2.57 -7.21 -0.87
N LEU A 168 3.65 -7.21 -0.08
CA LEU A 168 4.41 -8.42 0.25
C LEU A 168 3.59 -9.37 1.12
N GLU A 169 2.86 -8.84 2.10
CA GLU A 169 1.98 -9.62 2.98
C GLU A 169 0.84 -10.28 2.19
N VAL A 170 0.24 -9.52 1.27
CA VAL A 170 -0.84 -10.00 0.38
C VAL A 170 -0.34 -11.11 -0.54
N MET A 171 0.77 -10.89 -1.23
CA MET A 171 1.38 -11.86 -2.12
C MET A 171 1.79 -13.12 -1.38
N ALA A 172 2.41 -12.99 -0.20
CA ALA A 172 2.77 -14.13 0.65
C ALA A 172 1.56 -14.97 1.08
N CYS A 173 0.36 -14.38 1.14
CA CYS A 173 -0.90 -15.08 1.42
C CYS A 173 -1.59 -15.68 0.19
N ASN A 174 -0.91 -15.74 -0.97
CA ASN A 174 -1.46 -16.26 -2.23
C ASN A 174 -2.66 -15.44 -2.74
N SER A 175 -2.72 -14.14 -2.46
CA SER A 175 -3.67 -13.18 -3.04
C SER A 175 -2.96 -12.22 -3.99
N VAL A 176 -3.69 -11.48 -4.81
CA VAL A 176 -3.10 -10.55 -5.77
C VAL A 176 -3.16 -9.11 -5.25
N ALA A 177 -2.01 -8.45 -5.21
CA ALA A 177 -1.93 -7.04 -4.88
C ALA A 177 -2.32 -6.19 -6.11
N VAL A 178 -3.29 -5.28 -5.94
CA VAL A 178 -3.66 -4.24 -6.90
C VAL A 178 -3.14 -2.92 -6.34
N CYS A 179 -2.12 -2.35 -6.97
CA CYS A 179 -1.37 -1.24 -6.42
C CYS A 179 -1.44 0.00 -7.30
N SER A 180 -1.48 1.18 -6.68
CA SER A 180 -1.32 2.43 -7.42
C SER A 180 0.02 2.48 -8.15
N LYS A 181 0.03 2.98 -9.39
CA LYS A 181 1.20 3.09 -10.24
C LYS A 181 1.99 4.36 -9.92
N GLY A 182 3.29 4.25 -9.80
CA GLY A 182 4.20 5.37 -9.54
C GLY A 182 5.59 4.89 -9.14
N GLU A 183 6.59 5.76 -9.17
CA GLU A 183 7.96 5.43 -8.72
C GLU A 183 8.00 4.99 -7.26
N ASN A 184 7.10 5.57 -6.45
CA ASN A 184 6.87 5.19 -5.05
C ASN A 184 6.38 3.75 -4.86
N SER A 185 5.91 3.10 -5.91
CA SER A 185 5.36 1.74 -5.89
C SER A 185 6.24 0.75 -6.67
N THR A 186 6.73 1.14 -7.85
CA THR A 186 7.40 0.26 -8.81
C THR A 186 8.80 -0.20 -8.39
N TRP A 187 9.37 0.36 -7.35
CA TRP A 187 10.58 -0.17 -6.71
C TRP A 187 10.31 -1.47 -5.92
N LEU A 188 9.05 -1.73 -5.53
CA LEU A 188 8.64 -2.87 -4.71
C LEU A 188 7.84 -3.91 -5.51
N VAL A 189 6.97 -3.44 -6.41
CA VAL A 189 6.05 -4.25 -7.22
C VAL A 189 6.14 -3.88 -8.70
N ASN A 190 5.76 -4.79 -9.58
CA ASN A 190 5.77 -4.59 -11.02
C ASN A 190 4.60 -5.34 -11.69
N GLU A 191 4.42 -5.16 -13.00
CA GLU A 191 3.33 -5.77 -13.79
C GLU A 191 3.41 -7.30 -13.88
N GLU A 192 4.51 -7.92 -13.45
CA GLU A 192 4.63 -9.37 -13.41
C GLU A 192 4.03 -9.96 -12.13
N ASN A 193 4.20 -9.28 -10.97
CA ASN A 193 3.83 -9.80 -9.65
C ASN A 193 2.64 -9.10 -9.01
N SER A 194 2.13 -8.04 -9.62
CA SER A 194 1.00 -7.25 -9.13
C SER A 194 0.21 -6.64 -10.28
N ILE A 195 -0.96 -6.10 -10.00
CA ILE A 195 -1.75 -5.31 -10.93
C ILE A 195 -1.50 -3.83 -10.62
N LEU A 196 -0.97 -3.09 -11.59
CA LEU A 196 -0.72 -1.65 -11.43
C LEU A 196 -1.88 -0.85 -12.03
N VAL A 197 -2.40 0.11 -11.27
CA VAL A 197 -3.55 0.96 -11.63
C VAL A 197 -3.24 2.43 -11.44
N ASP A 198 -3.82 3.27 -12.28
CA ASP A 198 -3.77 4.73 -12.13
C ASP A 198 -4.77 5.20 -11.06
N TYR A 199 -4.66 6.47 -10.65
CA TYR A 199 -5.54 7.07 -9.63
C TYR A 199 -6.91 7.49 -10.21
N ASP A 200 -7.55 6.60 -10.95
CA ASP A 200 -8.89 6.78 -11.53
C ASP A 200 -9.83 5.66 -11.08
N PRO A 201 -10.95 5.97 -10.38
CA PRO A 201 -11.86 4.96 -9.83
C PRO A 201 -12.47 4.05 -10.90
N ASN A 202 -12.78 4.59 -12.08
CA ASN A 202 -13.38 3.79 -13.16
C ASN A 202 -12.34 2.85 -13.77
N GLN A 203 -11.14 3.35 -14.03
CA GLN A 203 -10.04 2.56 -14.55
C GLN A 203 -9.63 1.44 -13.58
N ILE A 204 -9.60 1.72 -12.27
CA ILE A 204 -9.36 0.69 -11.24
C ILE A 204 -10.44 -0.39 -11.32
N ALA A 205 -11.72 0.02 -11.36
CA ALA A 205 -12.84 -0.91 -11.43
C ALA A 205 -12.82 -1.75 -12.72
N ASP A 206 -12.57 -1.13 -13.88
CA ASP A 206 -12.48 -1.81 -15.17
C ASP A 206 -11.35 -2.84 -15.19
N THR A 207 -10.19 -2.46 -14.66
CA THR A 207 -9.03 -3.33 -14.59
C THR A 207 -9.32 -4.54 -13.68
N MET A 208 -9.86 -4.31 -12.49
CA MET A 208 -10.17 -5.40 -11.57
C MET A 208 -11.26 -6.33 -12.12
N GLU A 209 -12.28 -5.79 -12.79
CA GLU A 209 -13.32 -6.57 -13.48
C GLU A 209 -12.71 -7.46 -14.57
N ASP A 210 -11.78 -6.94 -15.40
CA ASP A 210 -11.11 -7.72 -16.44
C ASP A 210 -10.36 -8.92 -15.85
N TYR A 211 -9.65 -8.74 -14.74
CA TYR A 211 -8.95 -9.82 -14.08
C TYR A 211 -9.90 -10.85 -13.45
N PHE A 212 -11.06 -10.46 -12.95
CA PHE A 212 -12.08 -11.42 -12.50
C PHE A 212 -12.67 -12.23 -13.67
N LYS A 213 -12.83 -11.63 -14.83
CA LYS A 213 -13.29 -12.31 -16.05
C LYS A 213 -12.24 -13.22 -16.68
N HIS A 214 -10.96 -13.02 -16.33
CA HIS A 214 -9.83 -13.78 -16.87
C HIS A 214 -9.01 -14.43 -15.74
N PRO A 215 -9.54 -15.47 -15.09
CA PRO A 215 -8.90 -16.10 -13.92
C PRO A 215 -7.51 -16.66 -14.22
N GLU A 216 -7.20 -16.99 -15.47
CA GLU A 216 -5.88 -17.42 -15.92
C GLU A 216 -4.83 -16.29 -15.80
N LYS A 217 -5.22 -15.05 -16.12
CA LYS A 217 -4.35 -13.87 -15.92
C LYS A 217 -4.09 -13.65 -14.42
N LEU A 218 -5.15 -13.71 -13.61
CA LEU A 218 -5.06 -13.55 -12.16
C LEU A 218 -4.15 -14.63 -11.54
N ALA A 219 -4.29 -15.88 -11.96
CA ALA A 219 -3.45 -16.98 -11.53
C ALA A 219 -1.98 -16.79 -11.92
N SER A 220 -1.71 -16.23 -13.10
CA SER A 220 -0.35 -15.91 -13.55
C SER A 220 0.33 -14.87 -12.64
N ILE A 221 -0.36 -13.76 -12.35
CA ILE A 221 0.14 -12.72 -11.42
C ILE A 221 0.37 -13.30 -10.03
N ARG A 222 -0.60 -14.04 -9.49
CA ARG A 222 -0.52 -14.70 -8.18
C ARG A 222 0.71 -15.58 -8.05
N LYS A 223 0.99 -16.41 -9.07
CA LYS A 223 2.15 -17.30 -9.09
C LYS A 223 3.49 -16.57 -9.07
N LYS A 224 3.57 -15.39 -9.71
CA LYS A 224 4.80 -14.59 -9.76
C LYS A 224 4.97 -13.70 -8.52
N GLY A 225 3.90 -13.45 -7.78
CA GLY A 225 3.93 -12.73 -6.51
C GLY A 225 4.41 -13.57 -5.34
N LEU A 226 4.31 -14.90 -5.42
CA LEU A 226 4.84 -15.85 -4.43
C LEU A 226 6.35 -16.01 -4.58
#